data_b0c9088369044aab59f618626a2784f7
#
_entry.id   b0c9088369044aab59f618626a2784f7
#
_cell.length_a   1.000
_cell.length_b   1.000
_cell.length_c   1.000
_cell.angle_alpha   90.00
_cell.angle_beta   90.00
_cell.angle_gamma   90.00
#
_symmetry.space_group_name_H-M   'P 1'
#
loop_
_entity.id
_entity.type
_entity.pdbx_description
1 polymer ?
#
loop_
_entity_poly.entity_id
_entity_poly.type
_entity_poly.pdbx_seq_one_letter_code
_entity_poly.pdbx_strand_id
1 'polypeptide(L)'
;MKQTKKRTKQKGGLSFRKNIKNKKIKVCSKKPMTGYYRDGYCMTGPDDYGTHTVCAKLDKEFMDYSKSMGNDLYGVAQPGDNWCLCEYRWNEAYKKNKAPYVYAEATNKRTKRHIIKNIFKSNKRKKYKRM
;
A
#
# COMPACT_ATOMS: atom_id res chain seq x y z
N MET A 1 23.10 5.85 16.78
CA MET A 1 23.07 5.77 16.36
C MET A 1 22.83 5.77 16.09
N LYS A 2 22.58 5.75 15.99
CA LYS A 2 22.29 5.57 15.42
C LYS A 2 21.76 5.50 15.15
N GLN A 3 21.36 5.37 15.00
CA GLN A 3 20.86 5.18 14.48
C GLN A 3 20.38 4.97 14.33
N THR A 4 20.22 4.91 14.39
CA THR A 4 19.75 4.62 14.03
C THR A 4 19.35 4.27 14.00
N LYS A 5 19.01 4.36 14.06
CA LYS A 5 18.68 3.90 13.82
C LYS A 5 18.29 3.62 13.64
N LYS A 6 18.08 3.84 13.44
CA LYS A 6 17.75 3.48 13.00
C LYS A 6 17.62 3.06 12.54
N ARG A 7 17.47 3.34 12.19
CA ARG A 7 17.39 2.73 11.53
C ARG A 7 17.58 2.02 11.33
N THR A 8 17.55 1.92 11.39
CA THR A 8 17.70 1.03 11.07
C THR A 8 17.66 0.38 10.75
N LYS A 9 17.36 0.19 10.67
CA LYS A 9 17.32 -0.50 10.34
C LYS A 9 17.06 -1.07 9.68
N GLN A 10 16.56 -0.93 9.52
CA GLN A 10 16.31 -1.50 8.69
C GLN A 10 16.89 -1.85 7.81
N LYS A 11 17.28 -1.66 7.97
CA LYS A 11 17.98 -2.22 7.14
C LYS A 11 17.59 -3.36 6.74
N GLY A 12 16.99 -3.43 7.50
CA GLY A 12 16.40 -4.54 7.37
C GLY A 12 16.65 -5.42 6.34
N GLY A 13 16.61 -6.43 6.43
CA GLY A 13 16.88 -7.38 5.41
C GLY A 13 16.45 -6.90 4.05
N LEU A 14 17.08 -7.44 3.05
CA LEU A 14 16.79 -7.07 1.66
C LEU A 14 15.35 -7.31 1.28
N SER A 15 14.68 -8.30 1.91
CA SER A 15 13.28 -8.59 1.61
C SER A 15 12.36 -7.43 1.92
N PHE A 16 12.72 -6.59 2.89
CA PHE A 16 11.91 -5.42 3.23
C PHE A 16 11.92 -4.38 2.11
N ARG A 17 12.93 -4.42 1.26
CA ARG A 17 13.12 -3.43 0.22
C ARG A 17 12.66 -3.91 -1.14
N LYS A 18 12.01 -5.08 -1.20
CA LYS A 18 11.54 -5.62 -2.47
C LYS A 18 10.03 -5.42 -2.62
N ASN A 19 9.64 -5.20 -3.86
CA ASN A 19 8.23 -5.10 -4.20
C ASN A 19 7.66 -6.49 -4.55
N ILE A 20 6.36 -6.54 -4.84
CA ILE A 20 5.71 -7.83 -5.13
C ILE A 20 6.09 -8.39 -6.49
N LYS A 21 6.86 -7.67 -7.28
CA LYS A 21 7.47 -8.18 -8.50
C LYS A 21 8.88 -8.67 -8.25
N ASN A 22 9.29 -8.72 -6.99
CA ASN A 22 10.60 -9.21 -6.57
C ASN A 22 11.77 -8.33 -7.02
N LYS A 23 11.49 -7.04 -7.21
CA LYS A 23 12.50 -6.05 -7.57
C LYS A 23 12.57 -4.98 -6.48
N LYS A 24 13.56 -4.10 -6.55
CA LYS A 24 13.70 -3.04 -5.57
C LYS A 24 12.42 -2.20 -5.51
N ILE A 25 11.91 -1.96 -4.31
CA ILE A 25 10.66 -1.23 -4.13
C ILE A 25 10.83 0.23 -4.56
N LYS A 26 9.81 0.76 -5.23
CA LYS A 26 9.79 2.14 -5.68
C LYS A 26 9.00 3.00 -4.71
N VAL A 27 9.21 4.29 -4.77
CA VAL A 27 8.47 5.23 -3.93
C VAL A 27 6.99 5.17 -4.29
N CYS A 28 6.12 5.20 -3.27
CA CYS A 28 4.68 5.24 -3.47
C CYS A 28 4.20 6.68 -3.66
N SER A 29 4.53 7.56 -2.72
CA SER A 29 4.18 8.96 -2.82
C SER A 29 4.96 9.80 -1.83
N LYS A 30 5.45 10.95 -2.31
CA LYS A 30 6.05 11.97 -1.44
C LYS A 30 5.13 13.17 -1.27
N LYS A 31 4.07 13.24 -2.07
CA LYS A 31 3.08 14.32 -2.04
C LYS A 31 1.70 13.75 -2.32
N PRO A 32 0.95 13.39 -1.30
CA PRO A 32 1.26 13.48 0.14
C PRO A 32 2.32 12.48 0.56
N MET A 33 3.07 12.81 1.60
CA MET A 33 4.07 11.88 2.12
C MET A 33 3.37 10.71 2.79
N THR A 34 3.59 9.52 2.28
CA THR A 34 2.90 8.32 2.74
C THR A 34 3.86 7.32 3.37
N GLY A 35 3.31 6.19 3.81
CA GLY A 35 4.07 5.11 4.43
C GLY A 35 3.95 5.16 5.94
N TYR A 36 4.02 3.98 6.57
CA TYR A 36 3.98 3.91 8.03
C TYR A 36 5.06 4.80 8.65
N TYR A 37 6.25 4.82 8.03
CA TYR A 37 7.36 5.63 8.51
C TYR A 37 7.39 7.04 7.92
N ARG A 38 6.44 7.38 7.09
CA ARG A 38 6.33 8.70 6.43
C ARG A 38 7.57 9.07 5.64
N ASP A 39 8.11 8.10 4.91
CA ASP A 39 9.27 8.29 4.04
C ASP A 39 8.94 8.15 2.56
N GLY A 40 7.68 7.96 2.23
CA GLY A 40 7.23 7.82 0.84
C GLY A 40 7.16 6.38 0.35
N TYR A 41 7.69 5.44 1.11
CA TYR A 41 7.73 4.03 0.74
C TYR A 41 6.77 3.21 1.59
N CYS A 42 6.19 2.17 0.99
CA CYS A 42 5.29 1.28 1.72
C CYS A 42 6.11 0.21 2.45
N MET A 43 6.85 0.67 3.45
CA MET A 43 7.66 -0.22 4.29
C MET A 43 6.88 -0.61 5.52
N THR A 44 7.26 -1.73 6.14
CA THR A 44 6.57 -2.23 7.32
C THR A 44 7.58 -2.81 8.29
N GLY A 45 7.14 -3.03 9.52
CA GLY A 45 7.98 -3.60 10.57
C GLY A 45 7.10 -4.10 11.70
N PRO A 46 7.73 -4.59 12.79
CA PRO A 46 6.97 -5.19 13.91
C PRO A 46 5.95 -4.26 14.54
N ASP A 47 6.19 -2.95 14.50
CA ASP A 47 5.29 -1.97 15.10
C ASP A 47 4.08 -1.66 14.23
N ASP A 48 4.14 -2.03 12.96
CA ASP A 48 3.09 -1.70 12.00
C ASP A 48 2.03 -2.80 11.99
N TYR A 49 1.14 -2.77 12.97
CA TYR A 49 0.11 -3.79 13.10
C TYR A 49 -0.86 -3.81 11.92
N GLY A 50 -1.02 -2.67 11.26
CA GLY A 50 -1.90 -2.59 10.09
C GLY A 50 -1.27 -3.11 8.82
N THR A 51 0.03 -3.34 8.83
CA THR A 51 0.78 -3.78 7.64
C THR A 51 0.45 -2.91 6.44
N HIS A 52 0.97 -1.68 6.48
CA HIS A 52 0.66 -0.66 5.46
C HIS A 52 1.57 -0.81 4.24
N THR A 53 1.39 -1.91 3.52
CA THR A 53 2.32 -2.33 2.46
C THR A 53 1.80 -2.12 1.05
N VAL A 54 0.53 -1.78 0.87
CA VAL A 54 -0.11 -1.75 -0.44
C VAL A 54 -0.16 -0.32 -0.96
N CYS A 55 0.61 -0.05 -2.02
CA CYS A 55 0.58 1.28 -2.64
C CYS A 55 -0.55 1.34 -3.66
N ALA A 56 -1.57 2.13 -3.39
CA ALA A 56 -2.73 2.21 -4.24
C ALA A 56 -2.99 3.62 -4.70
N LYS A 57 -3.57 3.75 -5.88
CA LYS A 57 -4.08 5.02 -6.37
C LYS A 57 -5.49 5.17 -5.84
N LEU A 58 -5.67 6.07 -4.87
CA LEU A 58 -6.95 6.26 -4.23
C LEU A 58 -7.98 6.77 -5.24
N ASP A 59 -9.21 6.25 -5.13
CA ASP A 59 -10.32 6.79 -5.89
C ASP A 59 -11.48 7.04 -4.94
N LYS A 60 -12.46 7.79 -5.42
CA LYS A 60 -13.57 8.22 -4.58
C LYS A 60 -14.37 7.02 -4.07
N GLU A 61 -14.62 6.05 -4.93
CA GLU A 61 -15.39 4.88 -4.54
C GLU A 61 -14.74 4.14 -3.37
N PHE A 62 -13.44 3.90 -3.46
CA PHE A 62 -12.73 3.23 -2.37
C PHE A 62 -12.70 4.08 -1.11
N MET A 63 -12.43 5.37 -1.25
CA MET A 63 -12.32 6.24 -0.07
C MET A 63 -13.64 6.35 0.67
N ASP A 64 -14.74 6.43 -0.05
CA ASP A 64 -16.07 6.47 0.56
C ASP A 64 -16.40 5.14 1.24
N TYR A 65 -16.07 4.03 0.58
CA TYR A 65 -16.29 2.71 1.17
C TYR A 65 -15.45 2.55 2.45
N SER A 66 -14.18 2.90 2.37
CA SER A 66 -13.27 2.79 3.51
C SER A 66 -13.78 3.62 4.69
N LYS A 67 -14.26 4.83 4.42
CA LYS A 67 -14.82 5.68 5.46
C LYS A 67 -16.04 5.03 6.11
N SER A 68 -16.90 4.41 5.30
CA SER A 68 -18.10 3.74 5.82
C SER A 68 -17.74 2.55 6.72
N MET A 69 -16.56 1.97 6.51
CA MET A 69 -16.06 0.84 7.29
C MET A 69 -15.20 1.29 8.48
N GLY A 70 -15.19 2.58 8.77
CA GLY A 70 -14.49 3.09 9.94
C GLY A 70 -13.05 3.54 9.68
N ASN A 71 -12.64 3.61 8.42
CA ASN A 71 -11.28 4.01 8.06
C ASN A 71 -11.32 5.21 7.12
N ASP A 72 -11.47 6.40 7.70
CA ASP A 72 -11.58 7.63 6.93
C ASP A 72 -10.20 8.15 6.53
N LEU A 73 -9.92 8.13 5.23
CA LEU A 73 -8.64 8.59 4.71
C LEU A 73 -8.67 10.04 4.24
N TYR A 74 -9.84 10.68 4.24
CA TYR A 74 -9.95 12.06 3.72
C TYR A 74 -9.15 13.08 4.51
N GLY A 75 -8.79 12.75 5.74
CA GLY A 75 -7.95 13.64 6.55
C GLY A 75 -6.49 13.68 6.11
N VAL A 76 -6.03 12.69 5.33
CA VAL A 76 -4.62 12.57 4.95
C VAL A 76 -4.39 12.53 3.45
N ALA A 77 -5.43 12.27 2.66
CA ALA A 77 -5.27 12.12 1.21
C ALA A 77 -6.57 12.45 0.49
N GLN A 78 -6.47 12.56 -0.83
CA GLN A 78 -7.60 12.87 -1.71
C GLN A 78 -7.67 11.85 -2.83
N PRO A 79 -8.84 11.70 -3.48
CA PRO A 79 -8.90 10.86 -4.68
C PRO A 79 -7.86 11.29 -5.71
N GLY A 80 -7.15 10.33 -6.27
CA GLY A 80 -6.06 10.57 -7.19
C GLY A 80 -4.69 10.48 -6.55
N ASP A 81 -4.61 10.59 -5.24
CA ASP A 81 -3.33 10.45 -4.52
C ASP A 81 -2.93 8.99 -4.42
N ASN A 82 -1.62 8.74 -4.33
CA ASN A 82 -1.11 7.42 -4.02
C ASN A 82 -0.89 7.30 -2.51
N TRP A 83 -1.27 6.17 -1.95
CA TRP A 83 -1.20 5.99 -0.51
C TRP A 83 -0.87 4.56 -0.14
N CYS A 84 -0.08 4.38 0.91
CA CYS A 84 0.26 3.04 1.43
C CYS A 84 -0.87 2.58 2.33
N LEU A 85 -1.66 1.66 1.84
CA LEU A 85 -2.83 1.14 2.55
C LEU A 85 -2.49 -0.05 3.42
N CYS A 86 -3.23 -0.17 4.52
CA CYS A 86 -3.28 -1.42 5.27
C CYS A 86 -3.73 -2.53 4.34
N GLU A 87 -2.99 -3.63 4.32
CA GLU A 87 -3.29 -4.72 3.38
C GLU A 87 -4.71 -5.28 3.56
N TYR A 88 -5.18 -5.38 4.80
CA TYR A 88 -6.52 -5.89 5.04
C TYR A 88 -7.63 -4.92 4.63
N ARG A 89 -7.35 -3.62 4.73
CA ARG A 89 -8.32 -2.63 4.26
C ARG A 89 -8.47 -2.69 2.74
N TRP A 90 -7.34 -2.87 2.04
CA TRP A 90 -7.41 -3.06 0.61
C TRP A 90 -8.18 -4.34 0.25
N ASN A 91 -7.85 -5.44 0.95
CA ASN A 91 -8.45 -6.73 0.66
C ASN A 91 -9.95 -6.76 0.99
N GLU A 92 -10.35 -6.07 2.05
CA GLU A 92 -11.76 -5.91 2.42
C GLU A 92 -12.53 -5.27 1.27
N ALA A 93 -11.98 -4.20 0.71
CA ALA A 93 -12.58 -3.52 -0.42
C ALA A 93 -12.60 -4.39 -1.67
N TYR A 94 -11.54 -5.17 -1.87
CA TYR A 94 -11.47 -6.09 -3.00
C TYR A 94 -12.65 -7.06 -2.98
N LYS A 95 -12.97 -7.60 -1.82
CA LYS A 95 -14.09 -8.55 -1.69
C LYS A 95 -15.44 -7.92 -2.01
N LYS A 96 -15.52 -6.61 -1.97
CA LYS A 96 -16.75 -5.87 -2.30
C LYS A 96 -16.68 -5.18 -3.65
N ASN A 97 -15.68 -5.51 -4.46
CA ASN A 97 -15.46 -4.90 -5.79
C ASN A 97 -15.23 -3.39 -5.72
N LYS A 98 -14.62 -2.92 -4.66
CA LYS A 98 -14.36 -1.48 -4.46
C LYS A 98 -12.90 -1.16 -4.26
N ALA A 99 -12.00 -2.12 -4.53
CA ALA A 99 -10.58 -1.90 -4.32
C ALA A 99 -9.98 -0.97 -5.39
N PRO A 100 -9.09 -0.06 -4.99
CA PRO A 100 -8.44 0.83 -5.95
C PRO A 100 -7.29 0.11 -6.67
N TYR A 101 -6.84 0.73 -7.76
CA TYR A 101 -5.69 0.21 -8.50
C TYR A 101 -4.44 0.22 -7.63
N VAL A 102 -3.61 -0.81 -7.75
CA VAL A 102 -2.40 -0.97 -6.96
C VAL A 102 -1.16 -0.89 -7.84
N TYR A 103 -0.17 -0.12 -7.39
CA TYR A 103 1.13 -0.05 -8.07
C TYR A 103 2.01 -1.16 -7.51
N ALA A 104 2.14 -2.25 -8.28
CA ALA A 104 2.91 -3.42 -7.85
C ALA A 104 4.37 -3.07 -7.56
N GLU A 105 4.93 -2.13 -8.32
CA GLU A 105 6.31 -1.71 -8.17
C GLU A 105 6.59 -1.02 -6.83
N ALA A 106 5.56 -0.45 -6.23
CA ALA A 106 5.68 0.27 -4.97
C ALA A 106 5.00 -0.46 -3.82
N THR A 107 4.51 -1.67 -4.05
CA THR A 107 3.86 -2.49 -3.02
C THR A 107 4.86 -3.47 -2.44
N ASN A 108 4.95 -3.52 -1.12
CA ASN A 108 5.96 -4.30 -0.42
C ASN A 108 5.71 -5.80 -0.52
N LYS A 109 6.77 -6.55 -0.75
CA LYS A 109 6.73 -8.00 -0.83
C LYS A 109 6.22 -8.65 0.46
N ARG A 110 6.26 -7.94 1.57
CA ARG A 110 5.77 -8.44 2.86
C ARG A 110 4.25 -8.54 2.91
N THR A 111 3.54 -8.02 1.91
CA THR A 111 2.10 -8.21 1.78
C THR A 111 1.79 -9.70 1.79
N LYS A 112 0.70 -10.10 2.45
CA LYS A 112 0.32 -11.51 2.52
C LYS A 112 0.09 -12.08 1.13
N ARG A 113 0.52 -13.32 0.96
CA ARG A 113 0.51 -13.96 -0.36
C ARG A 113 -0.87 -13.99 -1.01
N HIS A 114 -1.91 -14.32 -0.27
CA HIS A 114 -3.25 -14.37 -0.85
C HIS A 114 -3.74 -12.99 -1.27
N ILE A 115 -3.29 -11.94 -0.57
CA ILE A 115 -3.64 -10.58 -0.94
C ILE A 115 -2.89 -10.15 -2.19
N ILE A 116 -1.62 -10.57 -2.32
CA ILE A 116 -0.85 -10.32 -3.55
C ILE A 116 -1.57 -10.91 -4.76
N LYS A 117 -2.08 -12.13 -4.63
CA LYS A 117 -2.86 -12.76 -5.70
C LYS A 117 -4.06 -11.92 -6.08
N ASN A 118 -4.78 -11.44 -5.07
CA ASN A 118 -5.95 -10.59 -5.30
C ASN A 118 -5.58 -9.27 -5.97
N ILE A 119 -4.41 -8.72 -5.61
CA ILE A 119 -3.92 -7.49 -6.22
C ILE A 119 -3.75 -7.66 -7.72
N PHE A 120 -3.09 -8.74 -8.14
CA PHE A 120 -2.88 -8.97 -9.57
C PHE A 120 -4.19 -9.23 -10.31
N LYS A 121 -5.12 -9.94 -9.69
CA LYS A 121 -6.44 -10.15 -10.28
C LYS A 121 -7.20 -8.84 -10.44
N SER A 122 -7.18 -8.02 -9.40
CA SER A 122 -7.89 -6.74 -9.39
C SER A 122 -7.33 -5.79 -10.46
N ASN A 123 -5.99 -5.71 -10.54
CA ASN A 123 -5.34 -4.85 -11.50
C ASN A 123 -5.68 -5.24 -12.94
N LYS A 124 -5.72 -6.55 -13.20
CA LYS A 124 -6.07 -7.05 -14.52
C LYS A 124 -7.47 -6.59 -14.92
N ARG A 125 -8.41 -6.71 -14.01
CA ARG A 125 -9.79 -6.31 -14.24
C ARG A 125 -9.91 -4.82 -14.52
N LYS A 126 -9.20 -4.01 -13.73
CA LYS A 126 -9.23 -2.56 -13.89
C LYS A 126 -8.60 -2.13 -15.20
N LYS A 127 -7.57 -2.83 -15.63
CA LYS A 127 -6.92 -2.56 -16.91
C LYS A 127 -7.89 -2.78 -18.05
N TYR A 128 -8.68 -3.86 -17.99
CA TYR A 128 -9.69 -4.15 -18.98
C TYR A 128 -10.76 -3.07 -19.04
N LYS A 129 -11.21 -2.62 -17.88
CA LYS A 129 -12.25 -1.58 -17.83
C LYS A 129 -11.81 -0.27 -18.43
N ARG A 130 -10.51 0.02 -18.42
CA ARG A 130 -9.98 1.25 -18.98
C ARG A 130 -9.89 1.23 -20.49
N MET A 131 -9.90 0.06 -21.05
CA MET A 131 -9.84 -0.11 -22.48
C MET A 131 -11.23 0.00 -23.10
#